data_45a9c59648d8241fb9cb824f668ecbd9
#
_entry.id   45a9c59648d8241fb9cb824f668ecbd9
#
_cell.length_a   1.000
_cell.length_b   1.000
_cell.length_c   1.000
_cell.angle_alpha   90.00
_cell.angle_beta   90.00
_cell.angle_gamma   90.00
#
_symmetry.space_group_name_H-M   'P 1'
#
loop_
_entity.id
_entity.type
_entity.pdbx_description
1 polymer ?
#
loop_
_entity_poly.entity_id
_entity_poly.type
_entity_poly.pdbx_seq_one_letter_code
_entity_poly.pdbx_strand_id
1 'polypeptide(L)'
;MMMSFHEMINTILFHRKIILTLTVFSTLVVFLYLFLVSPLTYNAPVTILPPSEQEQMGGLSSLISGGDFSSLLMGSAAQGNSQLYIEILKSRSAAEYVVRKHGLIEYFDANNVYEACGKLNKKVEIELSKEGIITLSVNVSTGILPLIFSDISLTKKFAADLSNSFVEALDKINREKISYKAKRAREYIEEQLKLTRVSLDTAEFKLMEFQKLNKTISL
;
A
#
# COMPACT_ATOMS: atom_id res chain seq x y z
N MET A 1 34.63 -1.99 59.07
CA MET A 1 35.81 -1.17 58.74
C MET A 1 35.34 -0.17 57.68
N MET A 2 34.96 1.03 58.10
CA MET A 2 34.52 2.09 57.16
C MET A 2 35.76 2.76 56.58
N MET A 3 36.04 2.58 55.30
CA MET A 3 37.05 3.36 54.62
C MET A 3 36.68 4.82 54.68
N SER A 4 37.60 5.69 55.14
CA SER A 4 37.37 7.14 55.12
C SER A 4 37.25 7.62 53.70
N PHE A 5 36.30 8.55 53.43
CA PHE A 5 36.06 9.13 52.10
C PHE A 5 37.37 9.67 51.47
N HIS A 6 38.27 10.13 52.28
CA HIS A 6 39.59 10.62 51.86
C HIS A 6 40.53 9.51 51.35
N GLU A 7 40.49 8.30 51.95
CA GLU A 7 41.25 7.15 51.47
C GLU A 7 40.74 6.63 50.14
N MET A 8 39.41 6.63 49.95
CA MET A 8 38.82 6.30 48.63
C MET A 8 39.28 7.21 47.49
N ILE A 9 39.25 8.54 47.72
CA ILE A 9 39.70 9.52 46.73
C ILE A 9 41.20 9.30 46.43
N ASN A 10 42.03 9.11 47.41
CA ASN A 10 43.48 8.95 47.24
C ASN A 10 43.80 7.66 46.46
N THR A 11 43.08 6.56 46.72
CA THR A 11 43.24 5.32 45.98
C THR A 11 42.81 5.48 44.51
N ILE A 12 41.73 6.22 44.22
CA ILE A 12 41.25 6.53 42.86
C ILE A 12 42.30 7.38 42.13
N LEU A 13 42.83 8.39 42.78
CA LEU A 13 43.84 9.26 42.21
C LEU A 13 45.16 8.53 41.90
N PHE A 14 45.56 7.59 42.74
CA PHE A 14 46.79 6.80 42.52
C PHE A 14 46.59 5.83 41.34
N HIS A 15 45.45 5.20 41.20
CA HIS A 15 45.14 4.26 40.10
C HIS A 15 44.45 4.91 38.88
N ARG A 16 44.39 6.25 38.81
CA ARG A 16 43.68 6.97 37.75
C ARG A 16 44.02 6.51 36.33
N LYS A 17 45.30 6.17 36.07
CA LYS A 17 45.75 5.73 34.74
C LYS A 17 45.14 4.33 34.42
N ILE A 18 45.12 3.41 35.39
CA ILE A 18 44.55 2.08 35.19
C ILE A 18 43.03 2.15 35.00
N ILE A 19 42.34 2.97 35.79
CA ILE A 19 40.89 3.18 35.66
C ILE A 19 40.59 3.78 34.31
N LEU A 20 41.32 4.80 33.88
CA LEU A 20 41.11 5.47 32.61
C LEU A 20 41.41 4.54 31.42
N THR A 21 42.45 3.74 31.44
CA THR A 21 42.75 2.77 30.38
C THR A 21 41.68 1.67 30.32
N LEU A 22 41.20 1.16 31.48
CA LEU A 22 40.15 0.14 31.51
C LEU A 22 38.84 0.66 30.97
N THR A 23 38.42 1.89 31.33
CA THR A 23 37.18 2.50 30.83
C THR A 23 37.27 2.77 29.34
N VAL A 24 38.36 3.32 28.84
CA VAL A 24 38.54 3.58 27.40
C VAL A 24 38.54 2.27 26.61
N PHE A 25 39.22 1.24 27.11
CA PHE A 25 39.23 -0.08 26.48
C PHE A 25 37.84 -0.72 26.43
N SER A 26 37.10 -0.69 27.55
CA SER A 26 35.72 -1.20 27.61
C SER A 26 34.79 -0.46 26.64
N THR A 27 34.88 0.89 26.60
CA THR A 27 34.08 1.71 25.67
C THR A 27 34.43 1.39 24.22
N LEU A 28 35.70 1.19 23.91
CA LEU A 28 36.16 0.86 22.55
C LEU A 28 35.65 -0.52 22.12
N VAL A 29 35.67 -1.50 22.98
CA VAL A 29 35.14 -2.84 22.71
C VAL A 29 33.65 -2.80 22.43
N VAL A 30 32.85 -2.08 23.26
CA VAL A 30 31.41 -1.91 23.05
C VAL A 30 31.14 -1.15 21.75
N PHE A 31 31.87 -0.10 21.46
CA PHE A 31 31.76 0.65 20.21
C PHE A 31 32.04 -0.24 18.99
N LEU A 32 33.12 -1.00 19.03
CA LEU A 32 33.49 -1.92 17.95
C LEU A 32 32.42 -3.00 17.74
N TYR A 33 31.90 -3.56 18.83
CA TYR A 33 30.82 -4.53 18.79
C TYR A 33 29.56 -3.96 18.14
N LEU A 34 29.07 -2.78 18.57
CA LEU A 34 27.91 -2.12 17.99
C LEU A 34 28.12 -1.77 16.51
N PHE A 35 29.32 -1.29 16.16
CA PHE A 35 29.63 -0.93 14.79
C PHE A 35 29.66 -2.12 13.82
N LEU A 36 30.16 -3.29 14.28
CA LEU A 36 30.21 -4.49 13.44
C LEU A 36 28.88 -5.25 13.39
N VAL A 37 28.14 -5.29 14.47
CA VAL A 37 26.95 -6.16 14.61
C VAL A 37 25.66 -5.45 14.25
N SER A 38 25.61 -4.10 14.29
CA SER A 38 24.38 -3.36 14.01
C SER A 38 23.89 -3.59 12.58
N PRO A 39 22.68 -4.15 12.37
CA PRO A 39 22.12 -4.32 11.03
C PRO A 39 21.79 -2.96 10.40
N LEU A 40 22.16 -2.77 9.15
CA LEU A 40 21.77 -1.60 8.38
C LEU A 40 20.40 -1.82 7.76
N THR A 41 19.51 -0.85 7.93
CA THR A 41 18.17 -0.87 7.33
C THR A 41 18.13 0.08 6.15
N TYR A 42 17.70 -0.43 5.00
CA TYR A 42 17.51 0.36 3.79
C TYR A 42 16.03 0.52 3.52
N ASN A 43 15.63 1.76 3.27
CA ASN A 43 14.28 2.15 2.91
C ASN A 43 14.26 2.61 1.46
N ALA A 44 13.36 2.06 0.65
CA ALA A 44 13.17 2.43 -0.75
C ALA A 44 11.75 2.99 -0.93
N PRO A 45 11.56 4.32 -0.85
CA PRO A 45 10.26 4.93 -1.02
C PRO A 45 9.85 4.95 -2.50
N VAL A 46 8.59 4.64 -2.77
CA VAL A 46 7.93 4.80 -4.07
C VAL A 46 6.70 5.67 -3.88
N THR A 47 6.55 6.66 -4.74
CA THR A 47 5.43 7.60 -4.70
C THR A 47 4.37 7.21 -5.71
N ILE A 48 3.12 7.12 -5.27
CA ILE A 48 1.96 6.78 -6.09
C ILE A 48 0.99 7.95 -6.06
N LEU A 49 0.63 8.44 -7.23
CA LEU A 49 -0.43 9.43 -7.39
C LEU A 49 -1.69 8.71 -7.87
N PRO A 50 -2.73 8.57 -7.03
CA PRO A 50 -3.99 8.01 -7.46
C PRO A 50 -4.63 8.89 -8.54
N PRO A 51 -5.24 8.31 -9.59
CA PRO A 51 -5.95 9.09 -10.59
C PRO A 51 -7.11 9.84 -9.91
N SER A 52 -7.23 11.13 -10.21
CA SER A 52 -8.38 11.92 -9.80
C SER A 52 -9.63 11.45 -10.56
N GLU A 53 -10.76 11.30 -9.85
CA GLU A 53 -12.04 10.89 -10.50
C GLU A 53 -12.47 11.83 -11.63
N GLN A 54 -11.92 13.03 -11.69
CA GLN A 54 -12.18 14.02 -12.74
C GLN A 54 -11.79 13.49 -14.12
N GLU A 55 -10.78 12.64 -14.24
CA GLU A 55 -10.38 12.02 -15.50
C GLU A 55 -11.26 10.82 -15.88
N GLN A 56 -11.83 10.12 -14.90
CA GLN A 56 -12.72 8.97 -15.15
C GLN A 56 -14.18 9.38 -15.42
N MET A 57 -14.62 10.53 -14.93
CA MET A 57 -16.00 11.02 -15.10
C MET A 57 -16.18 12.03 -16.25
N GLY A 58 -15.16 12.29 -17.05
CA GLY A 58 -15.18 13.31 -18.12
C GLY A 58 -16.32 13.20 -19.16
N GLY A 59 -17.02 12.07 -19.20
CA GLY A 59 -18.21 11.89 -20.06
C GLY A 59 -19.56 11.98 -19.34
N LEU A 60 -19.60 11.74 -18.02
CA LEU A 60 -20.88 11.70 -17.28
C LEU A 60 -21.13 12.99 -16.46
N SER A 61 -20.07 13.69 -16.07
CA SER A 61 -20.18 14.93 -15.28
C SER A 61 -20.84 16.08 -16.07
N SER A 62 -20.70 16.08 -17.40
CA SER A 62 -21.39 17.06 -18.26
C SER A 62 -22.92 16.86 -18.32
N LEU A 63 -23.41 15.67 -17.97
CA LEU A 63 -24.85 15.39 -17.96
C LEU A 63 -25.48 15.64 -16.57
N ILE A 64 -24.68 15.79 -15.51
CA ILE A 64 -25.16 15.98 -14.12
C ILE A 64 -24.88 17.42 -13.64
N SER A 65 -24.50 18.34 -14.53
CA SER A 65 -24.10 19.72 -14.21
C SER A 65 -25.23 20.65 -13.74
N GLY A 66 -26.30 20.12 -13.19
CA GLY A 66 -27.45 20.87 -12.72
C GLY A 66 -27.80 20.68 -11.25
N GLY A 67 -26.89 20.91 -10.31
CA GLY A 67 -27.29 20.93 -8.92
C GLY A 67 -26.17 20.80 -7.88
N ASP A 68 -26.43 21.25 -6.66
CA ASP A 68 -25.55 21.23 -5.47
C ASP A 68 -24.98 19.84 -5.11
N PHE A 69 -25.40 18.78 -5.80
CA PHE A 69 -24.95 17.40 -5.58
C PHE A 69 -23.51 17.16 -6.09
N SER A 70 -23.05 17.94 -7.07
CA SER A 70 -21.69 17.82 -7.60
C SER A 70 -20.62 18.27 -6.61
N SER A 71 -20.90 19.28 -5.80
CA SER A 71 -19.96 19.78 -4.78
C SER A 71 -19.79 18.82 -3.59
N LEU A 72 -20.84 18.07 -3.25
CA LEU A 72 -20.83 17.07 -2.17
C LEU A 72 -20.06 15.82 -2.59
N LEU A 73 -20.11 15.44 -3.86
CA LEU A 73 -19.34 14.32 -4.42
C LEU A 73 -17.86 14.68 -4.65
N MET A 74 -17.56 15.92 -5.07
CA MET A 74 -16.18 16.34 -5.37
C MET A 74 -15.32 16.56 -4.12
N GLY A 75 -15.89 16.98 -3.00
CA GLY A 75 -15.13 17.28 -1.76
C GLY A 75 -14.64 16.04 -1.03
N SER A 76 -15.33 14.89 -1.17
CA SER A 76 -14.96 13.64 -0.49
C SER A 76 -14.25 12.62 -1.39
N ALA A 77 -14.33 12.79 -2.71
CA ALA A 77 -13.87 11.80 -3.67
C ALA A 77 -12.35 11.69 -3.76
N ALA A 78 -11.62 12.81 -3.74
CA ALA A 78 -10.16 12.79 -3.86
C ALA A 78 -9.48 12.10 -2.67
N GLN A 79 -10.00 12.30 -1.47
CA GLN A 79 -9.47 11.66 -0.26
C GLN A 79 -9.94 10.19 -0.13
N GLY A 80 -11.15 9.88 -0.60
CA GLY A 80 -11.71 8.54 -0.60
C GLY A 80 -10.94 7.57 -1.50
N ASN A 81 -10.48 8.04 -2.65
CA ASN A 81 -9.71 7.20 -3.57
C ASN A 81 -8.33 6.88 -3.00
N SER A 82 -7.59 7.86 -2.49
CA SER A 82 -6.27 7.60 -1.87
C SER A 82 -6.37 6.62 -0.70
N GLN A 83 -7.39 6.74 0.14
CA GLN A 83 -7.64 5.80 1.23
C GLN A 83 -7.90 4.38 0.73
N LEU A 84 -8.69 4.23 -0.35
CA LEU A 84 -8.94 2.92 -0.97
C LEU A 84 -7.64 2.28 -1.49
N TYR A 85 -6.76 3.06 -2.12
CA TYR A 85 -5.47 2.56 -2.59
C TYR A 85 -4.58 2.10 -1.43
N ILE A 86 -4.57 2.84 -0.31
CA ILE A 86 -3.87 2.45 0.91
C ILE A 86 -4.39 1.12 1.45
N GLU A 87 -5.72 0.94 1.51
CA GLU A 87 -6.34 -0.31 1.97
C GLU A 87 -6.00 -1.49 1.03
N ILE A 88 -5.93 -1.25 -0.28
CA ILE A 88 -5.51 -2.28 -1.24
C ILE A 88 -4.03 -2.65 -1.03
N LEU A 89 -3.16 -1.65 -0.83
CA LEU A 89 -1.72 -1.88 -0.58
C LEU A 89 -1.47 -2.63 0.74
N LYS A 90 -2.25 -2.34 1.78
CA LYS A 90 -2.22 -3.07 3.06
C LYS A 90 -2.89 -4.44 3.00
N SER A 91 -3.62 -4.73 1.92
CA SER A 91 -4.37 -5.98 1.81
C SER A 91 -3.45 -7.19 1.75
N ARG A 92 -3.97 -8.31 2.21
CA ARG A 92 -3.30 -9.60 2.11
C ARG A 92 -2.98 -9.97 0.66
N SER A 93 -3.88 -9.64 -0.28
CA SER A 93 -3.69 -9.98 -1.70
C SER A 93 -2.47 -9.29 -2.30
N ALA A 94 -2.21 -8.03 -1.94
CA ALA A 94 -1.02 -7.32 -2.37
C ALA A 94 0.25 -7.94 -1.77
N ALA A 95 0.25 -8.21 -0.47
CA ALA A 95 1.37 -8.87 0.21
C ALA A 95 1.63 -10.27 -0.34
N GLU A 96 0.60 -11.07 -0.60
CA GLU A 96 0.71 -12.41 -1.17
C GLU A 96 1.33 -12.39 -2.57
N TYR A 97 0.93 -11.42 -3.40
CA TYR A 97 1.54 -11.23 -4.73
C TYR A 97 3.05 -11.01 -4.63
N VAL A 98 3.49 -10.10 -3.74
CA VAL A 98 4.91 -9.78 -3.54
C VAL A 98 5.68 -10.98 -2.96
N VAL A 99 5.11 -11.66 -1.95
CA VAL A 99 5.71 -12.86 -1.33
C VAL A 99 5.94 -13.96 -2.36
N ARG A 100 4.94 -14.23 -3.22
CA ARG A 100 5.05 -15.26 -4.26
C ARG A 100 6.04 -14.87 -5.36
N LYS A 101 6.04 -13.61 -5.79
CA LYS A 101 6.93 -13.11 -6.85
C LYS A 101 8.40 -13.20 -6.48
N HIS A 102 8.75 -12.89 -5.22
CA HIS A 102 10.13 -12.84 -4.73
C HIS A 102 10.54 -14.04 -3.90
N GLY A 103 9.68 -15.05 -3.71
CA GLY A 103 10.02 -16.23 -2.91
C GLY A 103 10.31 -15.90 -1.45
N LEU A 104 9.60 -14.92 -0.86
CA LEU A 104 9.91 -14.40 0.48
C LEU A 104 9.64 -15.37 1.62
N ILE A 105 9.09 -16.54 1.36
CA ILE A 105 8.89 -17.60 2.36
C ILE A 105 10.23 -18.03 2.94
N GLU A 106 11.20 -18.31 2.07
CA GLU A 106 12.56 -18.70 2.47
C GLU A 106 13.31 -17.53 3.11
N TYR A 107 13.17 -16.32 2.54
CA TYR A 107 13.83 -15.11 3.05
C TYR A 107 13.41 -14.77 4.49
N PHE A 108 12.15 -14.99 4.84
CA PHE A 108 11.62 -14.73 6.18
C PHE A 108 11.65 -15.95 7.10
N ASP A 109 12.16 -17.10 6.64
CA ASP A 109 12.10 -18.38 7.38
C ASP A 109 10.67 -18.59 7.92
N ALA A 110 9.70 -18.57 7.02
CA ALA A 110 8.28 -18.66 7.32
C ALA A 110 7.75 -20.05 6.96
N ASN A 111 6.90 -20.62 7.81
CA ASN A 111 6.30 -21.93 7.56
C ASN A 111 5.28 -21.92 6.43
N ASN A 112 4.69 -20.78 6.15
CA ASN A 112 3.67 -20.64 5.12
C ASN A 112 3.58 -19.19 4.58
N VAL A 113 2.86 -19.02 3.46
CA VAL A 113 2.63 -17.71 2.81
C VAL A 113 1.98 -16.72 3.76
N TYR A 114 1.06 -17.16 4.63
CA TYR A 114 0.36 -16.29 5.57
C TYR A 114 1.31 -15.63 6.57
N GLU A 115 2.21 -16.41 7.14
CA GLU A 115 3.24 -15.90 8.06
C GLU A 115 4.21 -14.95 7.36
N ALA A 116 4.65 -15.29 6.15
CA ALA A 116 5.50 -14.43 5.32
C ALA A 116 4.83 -13.08 5.02
N CYS A 117 3.54 -13.07 4.66
CA CYS A 117 2.77 -11.84 4.48
C CYS A 117 2.71 -10.99 5.75
N GLY A 118 2.51 -11.62 6.91
CA GLY A 118 2.50 -10.91 8.19
C GLY A 118 3.86 -10.28 8.54
N LYS A 119 4.96 -10.99 8.26
CA LYS A 119 6.32 -10.46 8.44
C LYS A 119 6.63 -9.32 7.46
N LEU A 120 6.19 -9.45 6.20
CA LEU A 120 6.35 -8.42 5.18
C LEU A 120 5.57 -7.15 5.54
N ASN A 121 4.29 -7.26 5.91
CA ASN A 121 3.46 -6.10 6.24
C ASN A 121 3.99 -5.27 7.42
N LYS A 122 4.73 -5.89 8.35
CA LYS A 122 5.40 -5.16 9.44
C LYS A 122 6.59 -4.31 8.97
N LYS A 123 7.12 -4.59 7.77
CA LYS A 123 8.25 -3.87 7.17
C LYS A 123 7.82 -2.85 6.13
N VAL A 124 6.53 -2.79 5.84
CA VAL A 124 5.94 -1.84 4.89
C VAL A 124 5.40 -0.64 5.64
N GLU A 125 5.84 0.54 5.26
CA GLU A 125 5.30 1.82 5.72
C GLU A 125 4.56 2.49 4.58
N ILE A 126 3.35 2.98 4.86
CA ILE A 126 2.51 3.67 3.89
C ILE A 126 2.04 4.97 4.51
N GLU A 127 2.45 6.06 3.89
CA GLU A 127 2.11 7.43 4.31
C GLU A 127 1.21 8.10 3.27
N LEU A 128 0.24 8.86 3.75
CA LEU A 128 -0.64 9.70 2.93
C LEU A 128 -0.27 11.15 3.15
N SER A 129 0.13 11.84 2.08
CA SER A 129 0.32 13.29 2.12
C SER A 129 -1.04 14.01 2.12
N LYS A 130 -1.04 15.27 2.58
CA LYS A 130 -2.24 16.14 2.55
C LYS A 130 -2.75 16.38 1.13
N GLU A 131 -1.88 16.29 0.16
CA GLU A 131 -2.18 16.45 -1.27
C GLU A 131 -2.74 15.16 -1.90
N GLY A 132 -2.97 14.10 -1.12
CA GLY A 132 -3.48 12.82 -1.63
C GLY A 132 -2.43 11.90 -2.25
N ILE A 133 -1.15 12.26 -2.15
CA ILE A 133 -0.03 11.45 -2.62
C ILE A 133 0.26 10.33 -1.62
N ILE A 134 0.40 9.11 -2.13
CA ILE A 134 0.72 7.94 -1.32
C ILE A 134 2.20 7.64 -1.48
N THR A 135 2.93 7.60 -0.37
CA THR A 135 4.31 7.14 -0.33
C THR A 135 4.35 5.76 0.34
N LEU A 136 4.78 4.76 -0.41
CA LEU A 136 5.00 3.41 0.09
C LEU A 136 6.49 3.16 0.19
N SER A 137 6.94 2.64 1.31
CA SER A 137 8.33 2.24 1.51
C SER A 137 8.42 0.86 2.16
N VAL A 138 9.42 0.10 1.74
CA VAL A 138 9.70 -1.21 2.30
C VAL A 138 11.05 -1.18 3.00
N ASN A 139 11.06 -1.47 4.29
CA ASN A 139 12.25 -1.53 5.12
C ASN A 139 12.91 -2.91 5.00
N VAL A 140 14.07 -2.98 4.36
CA VAL A 140 14.88 -4.19 4.26
C VAL A 140 16.14 -4.04 5.10
N SER A 141 16.34 -4.95 6.05
CA SER A 141 17.55 -4.98 6.88
C SER A 141 18.57 -5.96 6.30
N THR A 142 19.83 -5.56 6.33
CA THR A 142 20.94 -6.50 6.12
C THR A 142 21.00 -7.51 7.25
N GLY A 143 21.59 -8.68 6.99
CA GLY A 143 21.88 -9.66 8.05
C GLY A 143 22.85 -9.14 9.11
N ILE A 144 23.18 -9.99 10.07
CA ILE A 144 24.18 -9.71 11.08
C ILE A 144 25.55 -9.56 10.38
N LEU A 145 26.36 -8.61 10.80
CA LEU A 145 27.67 -8.26 10.20
C LEU A 145 27.58 -7.75 8.74
N PRO A 146 26.83 -6.67 8.51
CA PRO A 146 26.58 -6.17 7.14
C PRO A 146 27.84 -5.77 6.38
N LEU A 147 28.90 -5.34 7.07
CA LEU A 147 30.16 -4.94 6.47
C LEU A 147 31.00 -6.08 5.91
N ILE A 148 30.80 -7.31 6.39
CA ILE A 148 31.65 -8.46 6.05
C ILE A 148 30.93 -9.46 5.15
N PHE A 149 29.63 -9.67 5.36
CA PHE A 149 28.88 -10.77 4.72
C PHE A 149 27.72 -10.34 3.84
N SER A 150 27.32 -9.05 3.82
CA SER A 150 26.18 -8.60 3.02
C SER A 150 26.61 -7.68 1.88
N ASP A 151 26.11 -7.98 0.68
CA ASP A 151 26.23 -7.09 -0.46
C ASP A 151 25.20 -5.96 -0.34
N ILE A 152 25.67 -4.79 0.08
CA ILE A 152 24.88 -3.58 0.31
C ILE A 152 24.13 -3.18 -0.97
N SER A 153 24.74 -3.38 -2.14
CA SER A 153 24.13 -3.02 -3.41
C SER A 153 22.93 -3.91 -3.75
N LEU A 154 23.01 -5.21 -3.42
CA LEU A 154 21.92 -6.15 -3.59
C LEU A 154 20.76 -5.84 -2.65
N THR A 155 21.03 -5.51 -1.38
CA THR A 155 20.00 -5.16 -0.41
C THR A 155 19.21 -3.91 -0.83
N LYS A 156 19.90 -2.90 -1.35
CA LYS A 156 19.25 -1.68 -1.87
C LYS A 156 18.37 -1.97 -3.08
N LYS A 157 18.86 -2.76 -4.05
CA LYS A 157 18.08 -3.18 -5.22
C LYS A 157 16.87 -4.00 -4.78
N PHE A 158 17.05 -4.93 -3.86
CA PHE A 158 15.97 -5.76 -3.34
C PHE A 158 14.87 -4.95 -2.65
N ALA A 159 15.23 -3.93 -1.85
CA ALA A 159 14.25 -3.01 -1.26
C ALA A 159 13.45 -2.26 -2.34
N ALA A 160 14.12 -1.76 -3.39
CA ALA A 160 13.47 -1.08 -4.50
C ALA A 160 12.56 -2.03 -5.31
N ASP A 161 13.01 -3.25 -5.57
CA ASP A 161 12.24 -4.26 -6.29
C ASP A 161 10.98 -4.68 -5.50
N LEU A 162 11.07 -4.78 -4.19
CA LEU A 162 9.91 -5.03 -3.33
C LEU A 162 8.91 -3.89 -3.39
N SER A 163 9.37 -2.64 -3.25
CA SER A 163 8.49 -1.47 -3.33
C SER A 163 7.80 -1.37 -4.69
N ASN A 164 8.52 -1.57 -5.79
CA ASN A 164 7.96 -1.61 -7.13
C ASN A 164 6.96 -2.76 -7.32
N SER A 165 7.20 -3.91 -6.70
CA SER A 165 6.28 -5.05 -6.78
C SER A 165 4.97 -4.81 -6.05
N PHE A 166 4.93 -3.96 -5.01
CA PHE A 166 3.69 -3.50 -4.41
C PHE A 166 2.89 -2.60 -5.36
N VAL A 167 3.57 -1.74 -6.12
CA VAL A 167 2.90 -0.93 -7.16
C VAL A 167 2.31 -1.80 -8.27
N GLU A 168 3.05 -2.82 -8.69
CA GLU A 168 2.55 -3.82 -9.66
C GLU A 168 1.34 -4.60 -9.10
N ALA A 169 1.40 -5.01 -7.83
CA ALA A 169 0.28 -5.67 -7.18
C ALA A 169 -0.97 -4.77 -7.15
N LEU A 170 -0.78 -3.49 -6.83
CA LEU A 170 -1.85 -2.50 -6.85
C LEU A 170 -2.47 -2.36 -8.25
N ASP A 171 -1.65 -2.20 -9.29
CA ASP A 171 -2.12 -2.09 -10.68
C ASP A 171 -2.91 -3.34 -11.10
N LYS A 172 -2.39 -4.52 -10.82
CA LYS A 172 -3.08 -5.78 -11.10
C LYS A 172 -4.43 -5.88 -10.41
N ILE A 173 -4.48 -5.64 -9.11
CA ILE A 173 -5.73 -5.71 -8.32
C ILE A 173 -6.74 -4.66 -8.82
N ASN A 174 -6.27 -3.46 -9.15
CA ASN A 174 -7.13 -2.40 -9.66
C ASN A 174 -7.72 -2.76 -11.05
N ARG A 175 -6.91 -3.28 -11.97
CA ARG A 175 -7.38 -3.76 -13.28
C ARG A 175 -8.40 -4.88 -13.15
N GLU A 176 -8.18 -5.83 -12.27
CA GLU A 176 -9.14 -6.92 -12.01
C GLU A 176 -10.47 -6.37 -11.47
N LYS A 177 -10.43 -5.42 -10.54
CA LYS A 177 -11.63 -4.74 -10.01
C LYS A 177 -12.40 -3.96 -11.09
N ILE A 178 -11.69 -3.19 -11.91
CA ILE A 178 -12.28 -2.40 -13.00
C ILE A 178 -12.93 -3.33 -14.02
N SER A 179 -12.23 -4.38 -14.44
CA SER A 179 -12.74 -5.38 -15.37
C SER A 179 -14.01 -6.06 -14.84
N TYR A 180 -14.03 -6.43 -13.56
CA TYR A 180 -15.21 -7.04 -12.93
C TYR A 180 -16.40 -6.08 -12.88
N LYS A 181 -16.17 -4.82 -12.49
CA LYS A 181 -17.23 -3.80 -12.47
C LYS A 181 -17.80 -3.54 -13.88
N ALA A 182 -16.93 -3.42 -14.87
CA ALA A 182 -17.33 -3.20 -16.27
C ALA A 182 -18.17 -4.37 -16.80
N LYS A 183 -17.77 -5.62 -16.51
CA LYS A 183 -18.55 -6.80 -16.88
C LYS A 183 -19.93 -6.80 -16.25
N ARG A 184 -20.03 -6.53 -14.95
CA ARG A 184 -21.33 -6.45 -14.26
C ARG A 184 -22.23 -5.32 -14.78
N ALA A 185 -21.64 -4.16 -15.06
CA ALA A 185 -22.38 -3.05 -15.64
C ALA A 185 -22.96 -3.41 -17.03
N ARG A 186 -22.16 -4.08 -17.86
CA ARG A 186 -22.61 -4.58 -19.16
C ARG A 186 -23.76 -5.59 -19.02
N GLU A 187 -23.61 -6.58 -18.17
CA GLU A 187 -24.66 -7.59 -17.90
C GLU A 187 -25.98 -6.93 -17.46
N TYR A 188 -25.88 -5.94 -16.55
CA TYR A 188 -27.05 -5.18 -16.09
C TYR A 188 -27.71 -4.38 -17.23
N ILE A 189 -26.92 -3.69 -18.06
CA ILE A 189 -27.45 -2.92 -19.22
C ILE A 189 -28.12 -3.86 -20.24
N GLU A 190 -27.52 -5.01 -20.53
CA GLU A 190 -28.09 -6.01 -21.44
C GLU A 190 -29.44 -6.53 -20.92
N GLU A 191 -29.55 -6.77 -19.63
CA GLU A 191 -30.80 -7.19 -19.00
C GLU A 191 -31.89 -6.08 -19.07
N GLN A 192 -31.53 -4.83 -18.72
CA GLN A 192 -32.44 -3.69 -18.80
C GLN A 192 -32.91 -3.43 -20.24
N LEU A 193 -32.01 -3.55 -21.21
CA LEU A 193 -32.35 -3.40 -22.62
C LEU A 193 -33.37 -4.46 -23.08
N LYS A 194 -33.20 -5.72 -22.64
CA LYS A 194 -34.13 -6.81 -22.94
C LYS A 194 -35.52 -6.54 -22.33
N LEU A 195 -35.57 -6.10 -21.07
CA LEU A 195 -36.83 -5.78 -20.41
C LEU A 195 -37.55 -4.60 -21.07
N THR A 196 -36.79 -3.56 -21.44
CA THR A 196 -37.34 -2.37 -22.10
C THR A 196 -37.88 -2.71 -23.50
N ARG A 197 -37.21 -3.58 -24.27
CA ARG A 197 -37.72 -4.05 -25.56
C ARG A 197 -39.05 -4.79 -25.42
N VAL A 198 -39.16 -5.74 -24.47
CA VAL A 198 -40.42 -6.45 -24.22
C VAL A 198 -41.53 -5.48 -23.81
N SER A 199 -41.23 -4.48 -22.99
CA SER A 199 -42.18 -3.45 -22.62
C SER A 199 -42.63 -2.60 -23.83
N LEU A 200 -41.71 -2.22 -24.70
CA LEU A 200 -41.99 -1.50 -25.93
C LEU A 200 -42.90 -2.31 -26.88
N ASP A 201 -42.49 -3.56 -27.18
CA ASP A 201 -43.30 -4.49 -28.02
C ASP A 201 -44.73 -4.67 -27.49
N THR A 202 -44.85 -4.76 -26.17
CA THR A 202 -46.17 -4.87 -25.50
C THR A 202 -46.99 -3.60 -25.66
N ALA A 203 -46.36 -2.43 -25.54
CA ALA A 203 -47.05 -1.15 -25.72
C ALA A 203 -47.46 -0.92 -27.18
N GLU A 204 -46.59 -1.25 -28.12
CA GLU A 204 -46.89 -1.18 -29.56
C GLU A 204 -48.05 -2.12 -29.94
N PHE A 205 -48.04 -3.34 -29.42
CA PHE A 205 -49.12 -4.30 -29.62
C PHE A 205 -50.48 -3.76 -29.11
N LYS A 206 -50.51 -3.21 -27.89
CA LYS A 206 -51.69 -2.55 -27.35
C LYS A 206 -52.16 -1.36 -28.15
N LEU A 207 -51.25 -0.56 -28.69
CA LEU A 207 -51.57 0.55 -29.53
C LEU A 207 -52.21 0.08 -30.86
N MET A 208 -51.67 -0.93 -31.48
CA MET A 208 -52.24 -1.55 -32.70
C MET A 208 -53.61 -2.12 -32.45
N GLU A 209 -53.84 -2.79 -31.34
CA GLU A 209 -55.12 -3.35 -30.95
C GLU A 209 -56.15 -2.22 -30.74
N PHE A 210 -55.78 -1.16 -30.01
CA PHE A 210 -56.64 0.03 -29.83
C PHE A 210 -56.99 0.70 -31.20
N GLN A 211 -56.04 0.85 -32.10
CA GLN A 211 -56.29 1.41 -33.45
C GLN A 211 -57.23 0.51 -34.28
N LYS A 212 -57.11 -0.81 -34.18
CA LYS A 212 -58.04 -1.74 -34.87
C LYS A 212 -59.46 -1.66 -34.35
N LEU A 213 -59.65 -1.53 -33.03
CA LEU A 213 -60.93 -1.45 -32.38
C LEU A 213 -61.65 -0.13 -32.63
N ASN A 214 -60.87 0.98 -32.69
CA ASN A 214 -61.40 2.34 -32.81
C ASN A 214 -61.24 2.91 -34.20
N LYS A 215 -61.42 2.23 -35.26
CA LYS A 215 -61.36 2.55 -36.71
C LYS A 215 -61.37 4.05 -37.14
N THR A 216 -61.36 4.98 -36.21
CA THR A 216 -61.63 6.43 -36.40
C THR A 216 -60.41 7.34 -36.21
N ILE A 217 -59.22 6.82 -35.92
CA ILE A 217 -58.02 7.65 -35.80
C ILE A 217 -57.01 7.21 -36.86
N SER A 218 -57.26 7.63 -38.07
CA SER A 218 -56.30 7.77 -39.12
C SER A 218 -55.73 9.20 -39.00
N LEU A 219 -54.52 9.32 -38.59
CA LEU A 219 -53.72 10.53 -38.78
C LEU A 219 -53.15 10.51 -40.18
#